data_6e037c7f14cc27a6ab2e632186759a1a
#
_entry.id   6e037c7f14cc27a6ab2e632186759a1a
#
_cell.length_a   1.000
_cell.length_b   1.000
_cell.length_c   1.000
_cell.angle_alpha   90.00
_cell.angle_beta   90.00
_cell.angle_gamma   90.00
#
_symmetry.space_group_name_H-M   'P 1'
#
loop_
_entity.id
_entity.type
_entity.pdbx_description
1 polymer ?
#
loop_
_entity_poly.entity_id
_entity_poly.type
_entity_poly.pdbx_seq_one_letter_code
_entity_poly.pdbx_strand_id
1 'polypeptide(L)'
;MCCTQGILQLLNERELRGVLGHELSHVYNRDILTSSVAAGIAGVISSMVTMAMWFGGGNRRDRDGGNIIAVLLLSLLAPLAAAITQFAISRTREYDADHDGAELTQDPLALASALSKLESGISRVPMGQDPRLEPVSSMMIANPFGSLRSLFATHPPMDKRIARLEQMAGY
;
A
#
# COMPACT_ATOMS: atom_id res chain seq x y z
N MET A 1 6.53 -17.23 -2.24
CA MET A 1 5.18 -17.10 -1.67
C MET A 1 5.06 -17.95 -0.43
N CYS A 2 4.38 -17.46 0.60
CA CYS A 2 4.11 -18.19 1.82
C CYS A 2 2.62 -18.00 2.16
N CYS A 3 1.91 -19.09 2.38
CA CYS A 3 0.49 -19.06 2.78
C CYS A 3 0.38 -19.42 4.26
N THR A 4 -0.41 -18.65 5.01
CA THR A 4 -0.71 -19.00 6.39
C THR A 4 -1.70 -20.17 6.46
N GLN A 5 -1.63 -20.96 7.53
CA GLN A 5 -2.57 -22.05 7.73
C GLN A 5 -4.03 -21.55 7.81
N GLY A 6 -4.23 -20.34 8.36
CA GLY A 6 -5.55 -19.73 8.42
C GLY A 6 -6.17 -19.43 7.07
N ILE A 7 -5.38 -18.94 6.09
CA ILE A 7 -5.89 -18.66 4.75
C ILE A 7 -6.25 -19.96 4.01
N LEU A 8 -5.47 -21.02 4.21
CA LEU A 8 -5.73 -22.33 3.62
C LEU A 8 -7.00 -23.01 4.19
N GLN A 9 -7.39 -22.66 5.42
CA GLN A 9 -8.64 -23.15 6.03
C GLN A 9 -9.86 -22.30 5.66
N LEU A 10 -9.64 -21.01 5.37
CA LEU A 10 -10.72 -20.06 5.07
C LEU A 10 -11.18 -20.12 3.61
N LEU A 11 -10.23 -20.27 2.69
CA LEU A 11 -10.46 -20.18 1.25
C LEU A 11 -10.57 -21.58 0.63
N ASN A 12 -11.48 -21.73 -0.33
CA ASN A 12 -11.50 -22.91 -1.18
C ASN A 12 -10.41 -22.82 -2.28
N GLU A 13 -10.20 -23.89 -3.03
CA GLU A 13 -9.16 -23.98 -4.05
C GLU A 13 -9.30 -22.88 -5.13
N ARG A 14 -10.53 -22.60 -5.56
CA ARG A 14 -10.84 -21.60 -6.58
C ARG A 14 -10.49 -20.19 -6.09
N GLU A 15 -10.87 -19.87 -4.85
CA GLU A 15 -10.57 -18.59 -4.19
C GLU A 15 -9.07 -18.42 -3.92
N LEU A 16 -8.42 -19.49 -3.46
CA LEU A 16 -6.97 -19.50 -3.26
C LEU A 16 -6.21 -19.27 -4.56
N ARG A 17 -6.67 -19.84 -5.68
CA ARG A 17 -6.11 -19.59 -7.01
C ARG A 17 -6.22 -18.11 -7.38
N GLY A 18 -7.35 -17.46 -7.12
CA GLY A 18 -7.53 -16.02 -7.35
C GLY A 18 -6.51 -15.18 -6.54
N VAL A 19 -6.36 -15.49 -5.25
CA VAL A 19 -5.36 -14.83 -4.39
C VAL A 19 -3.94 -15.05 -4.87
N LEU A 20 -3.59 -16.26 -5.28
CA LEU A 20 -2.26 -16.55 -5.83
C LEU A 20 -2.02 -15.84 -7.16
N GLY A 21 -3.04 -15.68 -7.99
CA GLY A 21 -2.98 -14.88 -9.22
C GLY A 21 -2.66 -13.42 -8.92
N HIS A 22 -3.35 -12.82 -7.95
CA HIS A 22 -3.09 -11.47 -7.47
C HIS A 22 -1.63 -11.31 -6.97
N GLU A 23 -1.15 -12.20 -6.14
CA GLU A 23 0.23 -12.18 -5.63
C GLU A 23 1.28 -12.35 -6.74
N LEU A 24 1.00 -13.20 -7.74
CA LEU A 24 1.86 -13.38 -8.90
C LEU A 24 1.92 -12.12 -9.77
N SER A 25 0.82 -11.37 -9.86
CA SER A 25 0.78 -10.11 -10.60
C SER A 25 1.72 -9.07 -10.01
N HIS A 26 1.82 -8.97 -8.69
CA HIS A 26 2.81 -8.11 -8.04
C HIS A 26 4.26 -8.47 -8.41
N VAL A 27 4.56 -9.77 -8.54
CA VAL A 27 5.89 -10.25 -8.95
C VAL A 27 6.14 -9.91 -10.43
N TYR A 28 5.17 -10.16 -11.29
CA TYR A 28 5.25 -9.89 -12.72
C TYR A 28 5.42 -8.39 -12.99
N ASN A 29 4.66 -7.53 -12.32
CA ASN A 29 4.70 -6.08 -12.44
C ASN A 29 5.91 -5.44 -11.74
N ARG A 30 6.73 -6.24 -11.05
CA ARG A 30 7.93 -5.78 -10.31
C ARG A 30 7.63 -4.68 -9.30
N ASP A 31 6.52 -4.79 -8.60
CA ASP A 31 6.01 -3.75 -7.70
C ASP A 31 6.98 -3.38 -6.58
N ILE A 32 7.76 -4.34 -6.08
CA ILE A 32 8.83 -4.09 -5.10
C ILE A 32 9.89 -3.16 -5.68
N LEU A 33 10.31 -3.40 -6.92
CA LEU A 33 11.30 -2.55 -7.59
C LEU A 33 10.79 -1.13 -7.78
N THR A 34 9.57 -0.99 -8.28
CA THR A 34 8.92 0.32 -8.49
C THR A 34 8.81 1.10 -7.18
N SER A 35 8.38 0.43 -6.09
CA SER A 35 8.31 1.02 -4.75
C SER A 35 9.68 1.47 -4.25
N SER A 36 10.70 0.62 -4.43
CA SER A 36 12.05 0.91 -3.95
C SER A 36 12.67 2.09 -4.68
N VAL A 37 12.45 2.20 -6.00
CA VAL A 37 12.89 3.34 -6.81
C VAL A 37 12.18 4.61 -6.37
N ALA A 38 10.85 4.57 -6.22
CA ALA A 38 10.06 5.72 -5.76
C ALA A 38 10.50 6.20 -4.37
N ALA A 39 10.71 5.27 -3.43
CA ALA A 39 11.22 5.57 -2.09
C ALA A 39 12.64 6.16 -2.14
N GLY A 40 13.50 5.64 -3.00
CA GLY A 40 14.85 6.16 -3.21
C GLY A 40 14.86 7.62 -3.72
N ILE A 41 14.04 7.92 -4.72
CA ILE A 41 13.87 9.28 -5.25
C ILE A 41 13.35 10.23 -4.16
N ALA A 42 12.32 9.82 -3.42
CA ALA A 42 11.77 10.59 -2.31
C ALA A 42 12.83 10.86 -1.22
N GLY A 43 13.68 9.86 -0.92
CA GLY A 43 14.79 9.98 0.01
C GLY A 43 15.85 10.98 -0.45
N VAL A 44 16.21 10.97 -1.73
CA VAL A 44 17.14 11.95 -2.31
C VAL A 44 16.58 13.38 -2.20
N ILE A 45 15.32 13.58 -2.58
CA ILE A 45 14.66 14.89 -2.49
C ILE A 45 14.65 15.37 -1.03
N SER A 46 14.27 14.51 -0.10
CA SER A 46 14.25 14.84 1.33
C SER A 46 15.64 15.20 1.86
N SER A 47 16.67 14.46 1.45
CA SER A 47 18.05 14.75 1.83
C SER A 47 18.56 16.08 1.26
N MET A 48 18.19 16.41 0.03
CA MET A 48 18.53 17.72 -0.59
C MET A 48 17.88 18.88 0.17
N VAL A 49 16.61 18.77 0.56
CA VAL A 49 15.92 19.78 1.38
C VAL A 49 16.63 19.94 2.72
N THR A 50 16.95 18.82 3.40
CA THR A 50 17.67 18.84 4.68
C THR A 50 19.05 19.51 4.54
N MET A 51 19.80 19.14 3.50
CA MET A 51 21.12 19.73 3.21
C MET A 51 21.01 21.23 2.94
N ALA A 52 20.03 21.67 2.16
CA ALA A 52 19.79 23.09 1.90
C ALA A 52 19.47 23.88 3.22
N MET A 53 18.78 23.23 4.18
CA MET A 53 18.52 23.82 5.50
C MET A 53 19.81 23.98 6.32
N TRP A 54 20.69 22.98 6.31
CA TRP A 54 21.94 22.99 7.09
C TRP A 54 23.01 23.89 6.48
N PHE A 55 23.22 23.83 5.17
CA PHE A 55 24.29 24.54 4.47
C PHE A 55 23.86 25.86 3.86
N GLY A 56 22.57 26.05 3.57
CA GLY A 56 22.01 27.33 3.07
C GLY A 56 21.94 28.41 4.14
N GLY A 57 22.31 28.10 5.40
CA GLY A 57 22.29 29.00 6.57
C GLY A 57 23.47 29.97 6.73
N GLY A 58 24.42 29.97 5.82
CA GLY A 58 25.73 30.60 6.02
C GLY A 58 25.80 32.14 6.08
N ASN A 59 24.78 32.90 5.70
CA ASN A 59 24.78 34.36 5.77
C ASN A 59 23.57 34.90 6.53
N ARG A 60 23.68 34.96 7.86
CA ARG A 60 22.60 35.36 8.79
C ARG A 60 22.21 36.83 8.76
N ARG A 61 22.87 37.69 7.94
CA ARG A 61 22.69 39.14 8.00
C ARG A 61 21.61 39.75 7.11
N ASP A 62 21.12 38.99 6.08
CA ASP A 62 20.12 39.53 5.12
C ASP A 62 18.90 38.57 4.92
N ARG A 63 18.53 37.77 5.90
CA ARG A 63 17.32 36.94 5.78
C ARG A 63 16.11 37.74 6.25
N ASP A 64 15.42 38.31 5.28
CA ASP A 64 14.02 38.72 5.42
C ASP A 64 13.22 37.53 5.95
N GLY A 65 12.42 37.72 7.01
CA GLY A 65 11.71 36.65 7.73
C GLY A 65 10.85 35.73 6.83
N GLY A 66 10.54 36.16 5.60
CA GLY A 66 9.82 35.39 4.61
C GLY A 66 10.56 34.13 4.10
N ASN A 67 11.90 34.13 4.08
CA ASN A 67 12.68 33.01 3.60
C ASN A 67 12.73 31.85 4.61
N ILE A 68 12.69 32.13 5.92
CA ILE A 68 12.65 31.10 6.97
C ILE A 68 11.31 30.39 6.97
N ILE A 69 10.22 31.11 6.81
CA ILE A 69 8.87 30.54 6.74
C ILE A 69 8.73 29.63 5.50
N ALA A 70 9.24 30.07 4.35
CA ALA A 70 9.22 29.27 3.12
C ALA A 70 10.00 27.94 3.29
N VAL A 71 11.17 27.98 3.91
CA VAL A 71 11.98 26.78 4.17
C VAL A 71 11.29 25.85 5.15
N LEU A 72 10.68 26.37 6.23
CA LEU A 72 9.91 25.57 7.18
C LEU A 72 8.68 24.92 6.54
N LEU A 73 7.94 25.68 5.72
CA LEU A 73 6.82 25.14 4.96
C LEU A 73 7.25 24.06 3.99
N LEU A 74 8.33 24.26 3.25
CA LEU A 74 8.83 23.27 2.30
C LEU A 74 9.30 21.99 3.02
N SER A 75 9.96 22.12 4.16
CA SER A 75 10.41 20.96 4.96
C SER A 75 9.26 20.12 5.51
N LEU A 76 8.10 20.72 5.75
CA LEU A 76 6.89 20.03 6.19
C LEU A 76 6.10 19.46 5.00
N LEU A 77 5.94 20.22 3.92
CA LEU A 77 5.10 19.88 2.79
C LEU A 77 5.75 18.82 1.87
N ALA A 78 7.07 18.84 1.70
CA ALA A 78 7.74 17.89 0.81
C ALA A 78 7.60 16.43 1.28
N PRO A 79 7.85 16.08 2.56
CA PRO A 79 7.60 14.71 3.05
C PRO A 79 6.12 14.30 2.95
N LEU A 80 5.21 15.23 3.22
CA LEU A 80 3.77 14.98 3.10
C LEU A 80 3.35 14.68 1.65
N ALA A 81 3.83 15.48 0.69
CA ALA A 81 3.58 15.25 -0.73
C ALA A 81 4.15 13.90 -1.20
N ALA A 82 5.38 13.56 -0.76
CA ALA A 82 5.99 12.27 -1.05
C ALA A 82 5.16 11.10 -0.49
N ALA A 83 4.68 11.21 0.76
CA ALA A 83 3.83 10.20 1.38
C ALA A 83 2.50 10.02 0.61
N ILE A 84 1.81 11.10 0.26
CA ILE A 84 0.56 11.07 -0.51
C ILE A 84 0.79 10.38 -1.87
N THR A 85 1.89 10.73 -2.55
CA THR A 85 2.24 10.12 -3.84
C THR A 85 2.49 8.62 -3.70
N GLN A 86 3.23 8.20 -2.67
CA GLN A 86 3.48 6.78 -2.41
C GLN A 86 2.18 6.01 -2.11
N PHE A 87 1.25 6.59 -1.33
CA PHE A 87 -0.05 5.98 -1.07
C PHE A 87 -0.89 5.87 -2.35
N ALA A 88 -0.88 6.87 -3.21
CA ALA A 88 -1.59 6.83 -4.48
C ALA A 88 -1.05 5.71 -5.39
N ILE A 89 0.28 5.62 -5.54
CA ILE A 89 0.95 4.57 -6.32
C ILE A 89 0.62 3.19 -5.74
N SER A 90 0.67 3.02 -4.41
CA SER A 90 0.35 1.75 -3.76
C SER A 90 -1.08 1.29 -4.06
N ARG A 91 -2.06 2.20 -3.97
CA ARG A 91 -3.46 1.88 -4.27
C ARG A 91 -3.69 1.51 -5.73
N THR A 92 -3.06 2.20 -6.67
CA THR A 92 -3.17 1.87 -8.09
C THR A 92 -2.67 0.47 -8.37
N ARG A 93 -1.51 0.09 -7.80
CA ARG A 93 -0.93 -1.24 -7.98
C ARG A 93 -1.81 -2.38 -7.44
N GLU A 94 -2.53 -2.15 -6.34
CA GLU A 94 -3.48 -3.14 -5.85
C GLU A 94 -4.61 -3.38 -6.86
N TYR A 95 -5.12 -2.31 -7.48
CA TYR A 95 -6.15 -2.45 -8.52
C TYR A 95 -5.61 -3.11 -9.79
N ASP A 96 -4.37 -2.83 -10.16
CA ASP A 96 -3.72 -3.45 -11.31
C ASP A 96 -3.46 -4.93 -11.03
N ALA A 97 -3.00 -5.28 -9.82
CA ALA A 97 -2.82 -6.68 -9.41
C ALA A 97 -4.14 -7.46 -9.32
N ASP A 98 -5.23 -6.82 -8.90
CA ASP A 98 -6.56 -7.43 -8.93
C ASP A 98 -7.00 -7.73 -10.36
N HIS A 99 -6.82 -6.75 -11.27
CA HIS A 99 -7.15 -6.90 -12.68
C HIS A 99 -6.33 -8.01 -13.34
N ASP A 100 -5.00 -7.93 -13.25
CA ASP A 100 -4.09 -8.87 -13.88
C ASP A 100 -4.24 -10.29 -13.29
N GLY A 101 -4.45 -10.38 -11.97
CA GLY A 101 -4.70 -11.65 -11.28
C GLY A 101 -6.03 -12.28 -11.71
N ALA A 102 -7.06 -11.46 -11.89
CA ALA A 102 -8.35 -11.91 -12.40
C ALA A 102 -8.27 -12.35 -13.87
N GLU A 103 -7.51 -11.63 -14.71
CA GLU A 103 -7.24 -12.05 -16.09
C GLU A 103 -6.44 -13.35 -16.15
N LEU A 104 -5.37 -13.47 -15.35
CA LEU A 104 -4.53 -14.65 -15.30
C LEU A 104 -5.31 -15.90 -14.91
N THR A 105 -6.22 -15.78 -13.97
CA THR A 105 -7.06 -16.89 -13.48
C THR A 105 -8.35 -17.08 -14.27
N GLN A 106 -8.75 -16.09 -15.08
CA GLN A 106 -10.02 -15.98 -15.79
C GLN A 106 -11.24 -16.13 -14.87
N ASP A 107 -11.07 -15.71 -13.61
CA ASP A 107 -12.11 -15.87 -12.59
C ASP A 107 -12.12 -14.68 -11.59
N PRO A 108 -12.59 -13.50 -12.01
CA PRO A 108 -12.65 -12.33 -11.14
C PRO A 108 -13.55 -12.54 -9.91
N LEU A 109 -14.61 -13.34 -10.04
CA LEU A 109 -15.52 -13.62 -8.92
C LEU A 109 -14.89 -14.47 -7.83
N ALA A 110 -13.94 -15.34 -8.18
CA ALA A 110 -13.20 -16.11 -7.20
C ALA A 110 -12.34 -15.19 -6.29
N LEU A 111 -11.66 -14.22 -6.89
CA LEU A 111 -10.89 -13.23 -6.14
C LEU A 111 -11.80 -12.31 -5.31
N ALA A 112 -12.92 -11.83 -5.87
CA ALA A 112 -13.91 -11.05 -5.14
C ALA A 112 -14.45 -11.78 -3.90
N SER A 113 -14.81 -13.07 -4.06
CA SER A 113 -15.25 -13.94 -2.97
C SER A 113 -14.16 -14.12 -1.90
N ALA A 114 -12.92 -14.34 -2.32
CA ALA A 114 -11.78 -14.45 -1.42
C ALA A 114 -11.59 -13.17 -0.58
N LEU A 115 -11.61 -12.00 -1.21
CA LEU A 115 -11.49 -10.71 -0.51
C LEU A 115 -12.60 -10.50 0.52
N SER A 116 -13.85 -10.81 0.17
CA SER A 116 -15.01 -10.75 1.08
C SER A 116 -14.84 -11.67 2.29
N LYS A 117 -14.36 -12.91 2.08
CA LYS A 117 -14.09 -13.85 3.17
C LYS A 117 -12.95 -13.39 4.07
N LEU A 118 -11.87 -12.87 3.49
CA LEU A 118 -10.73 -12.33 4.23
C LEU A 118 -11.16 -11.15 5.13
N GLU A 119 -11.94 -10.22 4.60
CA GLU A 119 -12.47 -9.09 5.36
C GLU A 119 -13.33 -9.54 6.53
N SER A 120 -14.26 -10.47 6.28
CA SER A 120 -15.14 -11.03 7.31
C SER A 120 -14.38 -11.89 8.34
N GLY A 121 -13.36 -12.62 7.91
CA GLY A 121 -12.51 -13.45 8.76
C GLY A 121 -11.67 -12.60 9.73
N ILE A 122 -11.07 -11.52 9.25
CA ILE A 122 -10.30 -10.59 10.09
C ILE A 122 -11.19 -9.88 11.11
N SER A 123 -12.41 -9.52 10.73
CA SER A 123 -13.37 -8.89 11.63
C SER A 123 -13.80 -9.81 12.78
N ARG A 124 -13.81 -11.12 12.55
CA ARG A 124 -14.22 -12.12 13.57
C ARG A 124 -13.09 -12.55 14.49
N VAL A 125 -11.87 -12.59 13.97
CA VAL A 125 -10.68 -13.05 14.71
C VAL A 125 -9.54 -12.05 14.43
N PRO A 126 -9.59 -10.87 15.05
CA PRO A 126 -8.48 -9.92 14.91
C PRO A 126 -7.21 -10.57 15.46
N MET A 127 -6.14 -10.52 14.71
CA MET A 127 -4.83 -10.96 15.19
C MET A 127 -4.47 -10.18 16.45
N GLY A 128 -4.08 -10.90 17.52
CA GLY A 128 -3.55 -10.28 18.73
C GLY A 128 -2.36 -9.35 18.35
N GLN A 129 -2.22 -8.27 19.10
CA GLN A 129 -1.11 -7.32 18.90
C GLN A 129 0.22 -7.99 19.27
N ASP A 130 0.79 -8.76 18.36
CA ASP A 130 2.17 -9.24 18.47
C ASP A 130 3.10 -8.24 17.77
N PRO A 131 3.95 -7.51 18.50
CA PRO A 131 4.89 -6.55 17.93
C PRO A 131 5.82 -7.14 16.87
N ARG A 132 6.01 -8.46 16.87
CA ARG A 132 6.84 -9.17 15.89
C ARG A 132 6.20 -9.29 14.52
N LEU A 133 4.87 -9.21 14.47
CA LEU A 133 4.10 -9.30 13.23
C LEU A 133 3.82 -7.92 12.59
N GLU A 134 4.02 -6.84 13.35
CA GLU A 134 3.79 -5.49 12.86
C GLU A 134 4.62 -5.14 11.59
N PRO A 135 5.92 -5.49 11.49
CA PRO A 135 6.71 -5.21 10.30
C PRO A 135 6.25 -5.96 9.03
N VAL A 136 5.62 -7.13 9.20
CA VAL A 136 5.15 -7.94 8.08
C VAL A 136 3.68 -7.69 7.73
N SER A 137 2.96 -6.91 8.54
CA SER A 137 1.54 -6.61 8.31
C SER A 137 1.27 -5.89 6.98
N SER A 138 2.22 -5.06 6.53
CA SER A 138 2.15 -4.38 5.23
C SER A 138 2.31 -5.30 4.02
N MET A 139 2.78 -6.52 4.25
CA MET A 139 2.94 -7.56 3.22
C MET A 139 1.75 -8.53 3.19
N MET A 140 0.75 -8.34 4.05
CA MET A 140 -0.44 -9.18 4.10
C MET A 140 -1.51 -8.60 3.18
N ILE A 141 -2.21 -9.44 2.42
CA ILE A 141 -3.28 -9.07 1.49
C ILE A 141 -4.44 -8.33 2.18
N ALA A 142 -4.61 -8.51 3.48
CA ALA A 142 -5.61 -7.82 4.28
C ALA A 142 -5.02 -7.41 5.64
N ASN A 143 -5.39 -6.22 6.13
CA ASN A 143 -4.85 -5.68 7.37
C ASN A 143 -5.44 -6.38 8.62
N PRO A 144 -4.64 -7.15 9.39
CA PRO A 144 -5.14 -7.92 10.53
C PRO A 144 -5.39 -7.09 11.79
N PHE A 145 -5.03 -5.79 11.81
CA PHE A 145 -5.05 -4.96 13.03
C PHE A 145 -6.26 -4.04 13.18
N GLY A 146 -7.28 -4.17 12.32
CA GLY A 146 -8.59 -3.53 12.47
C GLY A 146 -8.71 -2.07 12.01
N SER A 147 -9.90 -1.49 12.19
CA SER A 147 -10.44 -0.33 11.49
C SER A 147 -9.83 1.04 11.80
N LEU A 148 -9.18 1.24 12.94
CA LEU A 148 -8.64 2.57 13.31
C LEU A 148 -7.39 2.99 12.52
N ARG A 149 -6.72 2.03 11.85
CA ARG A 149 -5.57 2.30 10.96
C ARG A 149 -5.95 2.37 9.47
N SER A 150 -7.22 2.26 9.13
CA SER A 150 -7.68 2.24 7.73
C SER A 150 -7.41 3.54 6.97
N LEU A 151 -7.26 4.68 7.66
CA LEU A 151 -6.92 5.96 7.04
C LEU A 151 -5.51 5.98 6.45
N PHE A 152 -4.62 5.13 6.99
CA PHE A 152 -3.24 4.96 6.54
C PHE A 152 -2.98 3.55 5.98
N ALA A 153 -4.05 2.80 5.67
CA ALA A 153 -3.91 1.50 5.04
C ALA A 153 -3.30 1.66 3.64
N THR A 154 -2.25 0.92 3.38
CA THR A 154 -1.59 0.85 2.07
C THR A 154 -2.49 0.25 1.00
N HIS A 155 -3.47 -0.58 1.41
CA HIS A 155 -4.43 -1.20 0.50
C HIS A 155 -5.70 -0.34 0.34
N PRO A 156 -6.30 -0.31 -0.87
CA PRO A 156 -7.60 0.31 -1.09
C PRO A 156 -8.70 -0.38 -0.24
N PRO A 157 -9.82 0.31 -0.01
CA PRO A 157 -10.98 -0.30 0.64
C PRO A 157 -11.44 -1.57 -0.10
N MET A 158 -11.74 -2.63 0.64
CA MET A 158 -12.09 -3.95 0.08
C MET A 158 -13.37 -3.90 -0.75
N ASP A 159 -14.35 -3.11 -0.32
CA ASP A 159 -15.61 -2.89 -1.04
C ASP A 159 -15.38 -2.40 -2.48
N LYS A 160 -14.41 -1.48 -2.68
CA LYS A 160 -14.07 -0.96 -4.01
C LYS A 160 -13.34 -1.97 -4.88
N ARG A 161 -12.48 -2.81 -4.27
CA ARG A 161 -11.79 -3.89 -4.98
C ARG A 161 -12.79 -4.93 -5.45
N ILE A 162 -13.68 -5.37 -4.56
CA ILE A 162 -14.75 -6.33 -4.86
C ILE A 162 -15.65 -5.81 -5.98
N ALA A 163 -16.15 -4.56 -5.87
CA ALA A 163 -17.03 -3.98 -6.89
C ALA A 163 -16.36 -3.92 -8.28
N ARG A 164 -15.05 -3.63 -8.37
CA ARG A 164 -14.33 -3.66 -9.65
C ARG A 164 -14.21 -5.05 -10.25
N LEU A 165 -13.95 -6.06 -9.43
CA LEU A 165 -13.87 -7.46 -9.87
C LEU A 165 -15.24 -7.98 -10.34
N GLU A 166 -16.33 -7.59 -9.67
CA GLU A 166 -17.70 -7.90 -10.09
C GLU A 166 -18.01 -7.23 -11.43
N GLN A 167 -17.63 -5.97 -11.65
CA GLN A 167 -17.77 -5.30 -12.95
C GLN A 167 -16.99 -6.01 -14.05
N MET A 168 -15.79 -6.51 -13.78
CA MET A 168 -15.03 -7.31 -14.76
C MET A 168 -15.76 -8.60 -15.14
N ALA A 169 -16.54 -9.18 -14.23
CA ALA A 169 -17.36 -10.36 -14.49
C ALA A 169 -18.68 -10.06 -15.21
N GLY A 170 -19.02 -8.78 -15.44
CA GLY A 170 -20.24 -8.37 -16.12
C GLY A 170 -21.45 -8.18 -15.18
N TYR A 171 -21.22 -7.95 -13.89
CA TYR A 171 -22.25 -7.67 -12.87
C TYR A 171 -22.30 -6.19 -12.51
#